data_461cdefa32091ac075558050c400d28a
#
_entry.id   461cdefa32091ac075558050c400d28a
#
_cell.length_a   1.000
_cell.length_b   1.000
_cell.length_c   1.000
_cell.angle_alpha   90.00
_cell.angle_beta   90.00
_cell.angle_gamma   90.00
#
_symmetry.space_group_name_H-M   'P 1'
#
loop_
_entity.id
_entity.type
_entity.pdbx_description
1 polymer ?
#
loop_
_entity_poly.entity_id
_entity_poly.type
_entity_poly.pdbx_seq_one_letter_code
_entity_poly.pdbx_strand_id
1 'polypeptide(L)'
;NNEVGKMIAIQAKEHNIPKETVPIHNDEHCMKYIEKASPRMIVFGGTRIIRGEILEYGERRDGVLNSHPGLLPECRGSASPAWSIYRDIPIGSSCHFCSSEIDAGDLVGKREIDIKKEDTYQDVCYKTLITAATLMKEALESYSKGELNKMRRSQGKSPNPVFRYDSEIEKEAIQKMKKERYRHYIENNDAG
;
A
#
# COMPACT_ATOMS: atom_id res chain seq x y z
N ASN A 1 -6.76 -17.00 -5.24
CA ASN A 1 -6.17 -16.60 -3.94
C ASN A 1 -5.29 -17.67 -3.28
N ASN A 2 -5.31 -18.91 -3.76
CA ASN A 2 -4.48 -19.99 -3.19
C ASN A 2 -3.05 -20.00 -3.77
N GLU A 3 -2.85 -19.46 -4.97
CA GLU A 3 -1.54 -19.47 -5.66
C GLU A 3 -0.54 -18.50 -5.03
N VAL A 4 -0.96 -17.26 -4.72
CA VAL A 4 -0.08 -16.27 -4.07
C VAL A 4 0.38 -16.78 -2.70
N GLY A 5 -0.53 -17.36 -1.91
CA GLY A 5 -0.18 -17.95 -0.63
C GLY A 5 0.80 -19.13 -0.75
N LYS A 6 0.69 -19.93 -1.81
CA LYS A 6 1.64 -21.00 -2.12
C LYS A 6 3.02 -20.44 -2.50
N MET A 7 3.06 -19.42 -3.34
CA MET A 7 4.31 -18.75 -3.73
C MET A 7 5.04 -18.16 -2.53
N ILE A 8 4.33 -17.45 -1.65
CA ILE A 8 4.91 -16.92 -0.40
C ILE A 8 5.47 -18.05 0.47
N ALA A 9 4.76 -19.17 0.59
CA ALA A 9 5.21 -20.30 1.38
C ALA A 9 6.46 -20.96 0.80
N ILE A 10 6.58 -21.05 -0.53
CA ILE A 10 7.76 -21.56 -1.23
C ILE A 10 8.95 -20.63 -0.95
N GLN A 11 8.80 -19.35 -1.16
CA GLN A 11 9.86 -18.35 -0.93
C GLN A 11 10.32 -18.35 0.53
N ALA A 12 9.38 -18.38 1.48
CA ALA A 12 9.71 -18.45 2.89
C ALA A 12 10.55 -19.70 3.22
N LYS A 13 10.22 -20.86 2.62
CA LYS A 13 10.97 -22.09 2.81
C LYS A 13 12.36 -22.02 2.17
N GLU A 14 12.46 -21.53 0.94
CA GLU A 14 13.74 -21.40 0.20
C GLU A 14 14.73 -20.50 0.93
N HIS A 15 14.24 -19.45 1.58
CA HIS A 15 15.05 -18.47 2.32
C HIS A 15 15.11 -18.74 3.83
N ASN A 16 14.61 -19.89 4.32
CA ASN A 16 14.57 -20.24 5.75
C ASN A 16 13.87 -19.17 6.61
N ILE A 17 12.84 -18.51 6.07
CA ILE A 17 12.04 -17.51 6.79
C ILE A 17 10.95 -18.24 7.57
N PRO A 18 10.89 -18.09 8.90
CA PRO A 18 9.82 -18.67 9.71
C PRO A 18 8.46 -18.16 9.23
N LYS A 19 7.51 -19.06 9.08
CA LYS A 19 6.16 -18.74 8.65
C LYS A 19 5.14 -19.24 9.67
N GLU A 20 4.18 -18.38 9.99
CA GLU A 20 3.02 -18.75 10.80
C GLU A 20 1.74 -18.33 10.11
N THR A 21 0.64 -19.02 10.41
CA THR A 21 -0.68 -18.72 9.88
C THR A 21 -1.62 -18.46 11.04
N VAL A 22 -2.19 -17.28 11.09
CA VAL A 22 -3.15 -16.88 12.13
C VAL A 22 -4.52 -16.61 11.52
N PRO A 23 -5.61 -16.99 12.16
CA PRO A 23 -6.96 -16.74 11.65
C PRO A 23 -7.34 -15.25 11.67
N ILE A 24 -6.85 -14.52 12.66
CA ILE A 24 -7.14 -13.09 12.87
C ILE A 24 -5.83 -12.37 13.20
N HIS A 25 -5.53 -11.28 12.46
CA HIS A 25 -4.29 -10.52 12.65
C HIS A 25 -4.27 -9.72 13.97
N ASN A 26 -5.43 -9.21 14.41
CA ASN A 26 -5.54 -8.36 15.61
C ASN A 26 -5.90 -9.16 16.86
N ASP A 27 -5.36 -10.36 17.03
CA ASP A 27 -5.60 -11.18 18.20
C ASP A 27 -4.31 -11.50 18.99
N GLU A 28 -4.51 -12.00 20.19
CA GLU A 28 -3.43 -12.40 21.11
C GLU A 28 -2.50 -13.46 20.49
N HIS A 29 -3.02 -14.35 19.67
CA HIS A 29 -2.23 -15.38 19.01
C HIS A 29 -1.22 -14.79 18.03
N CYS A 30 -1.64 -13.82 17.23
CA CYS A 30 -0.75 -13.08 16.34
C CYS A 30 0.32 -12.32 17.14
N MET A 31 -0.09 -11.64 18.23
CA MET A 31 0.84 -10.92 19.09
C MET A 31 1.92 -11.83 19.70
N LYS A 32 1.57 -13.02 20.18
CA LYS A 32 2.55 -14.00 20.70
C LYS A 32 3.62 -14.36 19.67
N TYR A 33 3.26 -14.46 18.40
CA TYR A 33 4.24 -14.71 17.33
C TYR A 33 5.13 -13.50 17.09
N ILE A 34 4.56 -12.29 17.07
CA ILE A 34 5.32 -11.05 16.91
C ILE A 34 6.31 -10.89 18.07
N GLU A 35 5.88 -11.09 19.30
CA GLU A 35 6.72 -11.02 20.49
C GLU A 35 7.85 -12.05 20.47
N LYS A 36 7.54 -13.29 20.11
CA LYS A 36 8.53 -14.35 19.95
C LYS A 36 9.57 -14.05 18.89
N ALA A 37 9.14 -13.48 17.76
CA ALA A 37 10.03 -13.10 16.66
C ALA A 37 10.85 -11.84 17.01
N SER A 38 10.35 -11.04 17.94
CA SER A 38 10.97 -9.80 18.42
C SER A 38 11.48 -8.88 17.29
N PRO A 39 10.67 -8.59 16.25
CA PRO A 39 11.11 -7.80 15.13
C PRO A 39 11.37 -6.36 15.57
N ARG A 40 12.40 -5.73 14.99
CA ARG A 40 12.64 -4.28 15.16
C ARG A 40 11.68 -3.46 14.32
N MET A 41 11.31 -3.94 13.14
CA MET A 41 10.36 -3.32 12.23
C MET A 41 9.29 -4.32 11.80
N ILE A 42 8.05 -3.87 11.71
CA ILE A 42 6.94 -4.63 11.13
C ILE A 42 6.62 -4.07 9.76
N VAL A 43 6.35 -4.94 8.80
CA VAL A 43 6.01 -4.55 7.42
C VAL A 43 4.67 -5.17 7.04
N PHE A 44 3.76 -4.35 6.55
CA PHE A 44 2.49 -4.81 6.02
C PHE A 44 2.56 -5.02 4.50
N GLY A 45 2.13 -6.17 4.05
CA GLY A 45 2.07 -6.55 2.64
C GLY A 45 0.65 -6.94 2.25
N GLY A 46 -0.26 -5.99 2.10
CA GLY A 46 -1.65 -6.25 1.71
C GLY A 46 -2.49 -6.88 2.82
N THR A 47 -2.35 -6.40 4.04
CA THR A 47 -3.12 -6.84 5.21
C THR A 47 -4.51 -6.19 5.26
N ARG A 48 -5.40 -6.76 6.08
CA ARG A 48 -6.59 -6.05 6.56
C ARG A 48 -6.17 -4.95 7.55
N ILE A 49 -7.12 -4.16 8.03
CA ILE A 49 -6.84 -3.12 9.01
C ILE A 49 -6.23 -3.73 10.28
N ILE A 50 -5.01 -3.33 10.58
CA ILE A 50 -4.28 -3.68 11.81
C ILE A 50 -4.48 -2.56 12.81
N ARG A 51 -4.68 -2.91 14.09
CA ARG A 51 -4.97 -1.96 15.17
C ARG A 51 -4.36 -2.42 16.50
N GLY A 52 -4.35 -1.49 17.47
CA GLY A 52 -4.01 -1.79 18.87
C GLY A 52 -2.58 -2.29 19.04
N GLU A 53 -2.44 -3.40 19.76
CA GLU A 53 -1.16 -3.88 20.28
C GLU A 53 -0.06 -4.07 19.22
N ILE A 54 -0.40 -4.46 18.00
CA ILE A 54 0.59 -4.61 16.92
C ILE A 54 1.19 -3.25 16.52
N LEU A 55 0.36 -2.23 16.40
CA LEU A 55 0.84 -0.87 16.10
C LEU A 55 1.67 -0.32 17.25
N GLU A 56 1.17 -0.46 18.48
CA GLU A 56 1.86 -0.03 19.69
C GLU A 56 3.21 -0.76 19.88
N TYR A 57 3.25 -2.05 19.55
CA TYR A 57 4.48 -2.82 19.57
C TYR A 57 5.51 -2.25 18.60
N GLY A 58 5.10 -1.92 17.38
CA GLY A 58 5.97 -1.32 16.38
C GLY A 58 6.41 0.10 16.75
N GLU A 59 5.51 0.92 17.29
CA GLU A 59 5.82 2.30 17.72
C GLU A 59 6.90 2.36 18.81
N ARG A 60 6.94 1.36 19.69
CA ARG A 60 8.02 1.22 20.70
C ARG A 60 9.35 0.74 20.13
N ARG A 61 9.44 0.55 18.82
CA ARG A 61 10.62 0.07 18.07
C ARG A 61 10.88 0.96 16.86
N ASP A 62 11.30 0.37 15.75
CA ASP A 62 11.62 1.12 14.53
C ASP A 62 10.39 1.44 13.67
N GLY A 63 9.19 1.03 14.12
CA GLY A 63 7.92 1.37 13.50
C GLY A 63 7.24 0.23 12.75
N VAL A 64 6.13 0.57 12.13
CA VAL A 64 5.35 -0.29 11.23
C VAL A 64 5.26 0.40 9.88
N LEU A 65 5.71 -0.26 8.82
CA LEU A 65 5.61 0.25 7.46
C LEU A 65 4.46 -0.40 6.70
N ASN A 66 3.77 0.39 5.91
CA ASN A 66 2.77 -0.06 4.94
C ASN A 66 3.05 0.55 3.58
N SER A 67 2.83 -0.23 2.51
CA SER A 67 2.74 0.31 1.15
C SER A 67 1.30 0.29 0.69
N HIS A 68 0.79 1.47 0.42
CA HIS A 68 -0.59 1.75 0.07
C HIS A 68 -0.71 2.00 -1.44
N PRO A 69 -1.64 1.30 -2.16
CA PRO A 69 -1.84 1.51 -3.60
C PRO A 69 -2.71 2.75 -3.87
N GLY A 70 -2.32 3.88 -3.30
CA GLY A 70 -2.94 5.18 -3.41
C GLY A 70 -1.95 6.30 -3.10
N LEU A 71 -2.16 7.45 -3.70
CA LEU A 71 -1.38 8.64 -3.36
C LEU A 71 -1.87 9.26 -2.07
N LEU A 72 -1.00 9.35 -1.08
CA LEU A 72 -1.29 9.95 0.22
C LEU A 72 -0.82 11.42 0.25
N PRO A 73 -1.54 12.30 0.91
CA PRO A 73 -2.76 12.10 1.70
C PRO A 73 -4.07 12.10 0.90
N GLU A 74 -4.04 12.24 -0.43
CA GLU A 74 -5.20 12.47 -1.28
C GLU A 74 -6.17 11.29 -1.31
N CYS A 75 -5.66 10.05 -1.22
CA CYS A 75 -6.45 8.84 -1.37
C CYS A 75 -6.15 7.83 -0.25
N ARG A 76 -6.65 8.07 0.96
CA ARG A 76 -6.57 7.16 2.11
C ARG A 76 -7.69 6.12 2.06
N GLY A 77 -7.43 4.91 2.55
CA GLY A 77 -8.43 3.85 2.69
C GLY A 77 -8.34 2.75 1.64
N SER A 78 -9.45 2.13 1.31
CA SER A 78 -9.50 0.98 0.41
C SER A 78 -9.98 1.33 -1.00
N ALA A 79 -9.67 0.46 -1.98
CA ALA A 79 -10.04 0.61 -3.39
C ALA A 79 -9.50 1.92 -4.03
N SER A 80 -8.31 2.32 -3.64
CA SER A 80 -7.71 3.59 -4.06
C SER A 80 -7.69 3.82 -5.57
N PRO A 81 -7.39 2.84 -6.45
CA PRO A 81 -7.48 3.04 -7.89
C PRO A 81 -8.89 3.43 -8.35
N ALA A 82 -9.94 2.76 -7.83
CA ALA A 82 -11.32 3.08 -8.19
C ALA A 82 -11.70 4.51 -7.78
N TRP A 83 -11.41 4.87 -6.53
CA TRP A 83 -11.69 6.21 -6.03
C TRP A 83 -10.91 7.30 -6.75
N SER A 84 -9.65 7.04 -7.09
CA SER A 84 -8.82 8.00 -7.82
C SER A 84 -9.38 8.24 -9.23
N ILE A 85 -9.75 7.20 -9.95
CA ILE A 85 -10.38 7.32 -11.28
C ILE A 85 -11.73 8.05 -11.16
N TYR A 86 -12.57 7.63 -10.22
CA TYR A 86 -13.89 8.23 -10.03
C TYR A 86 -13.80 9.75 -9.77
N ARG A 87 -12.88 10.17 -8.91
CA ARG A 87 -12.71 11.57 -8.49
C ARG A 87 -11.73 12.40 -9.32
N ASP A 88 -11.16 11.83 -10.37
CA ASP A 88 -10.08 12.48 -11.14
C ASP A 88 -8.89 12.91 -10.27
N ILE A 89 -8.45 12.04 -9.37
CA ILE A 89 -7.22 12.21 -8.59
C ILE A 89 -6.09 11.50 -9.34
N PRO A 90 -4.86 12.03 -9.41
CA PRO A 90 -3.71 11.30 -9.93
C PRO A 90 -3.55 9.96 -9.21
N ILE A 91 -3.12 8.94 -9.94
CA ILE A 91 -3.00 7.58 -9.42
C ILE A 91 -1.55 7.21 -9.16
N GLY A 92 -1.31 6.49 -8.10
CA GLY A 92 0.01 6.04 -7.74
C GLY A 92 0.00 5.26 -6.44
N SER A 93 1.16 5.19 -5.78
CA SER A 93 1.31 4.47 -4.52
C SER A 93 2.16 5.25 -3.54
N SER A 94 2.03 4.93 -2.28
CA SER A 94 2.77 5.56 -1.19
C SER A 94 3.26 4.51 -0.20
N CYS A 95 4.50 4.64 0.27
CA CYS A 95 5.02 3.93 1.42
C CYS A 95 5.03 4.88 2.62
N HIS A 96 4.51 4.43 3.75
CA HIS A 96 4.34 5.28 4.93
C HIS A 96 4.48 4.48 6.23
N PHE A 97 4.77 5.16 7.31
CA PHE A 97 4.61 4.60 8.64
C PHE A 97 3.12 4.47 8.99
N CYS A 98 2.74 3.38 9.63
CA CYS A 98 1.40 3.25 10.17
C CYS A 98 1.25 4.10 11.44
N SER A 99 0.03 4.55 11.68
CA SER A 99 -0.41 5.24 12.90
C SER A 99 -1.78 4.70 13.30
N SER A 100 -2.34 5.21 14.39
CA SER A 100 -3.69 4.86 14.84
C SER A 100 -4.79 5.24 13.84
N GLU A 101 -4.54 6.26 13.01
CA GLU A 101 -5.44 6.66 11.94
C GLU A 101 -5.09 5.94 10.63
N ILE A 102 -6.13 5.61 9.84
CA ILE A 102 -5.97 4.87 8.57
C ILE A 102 -5.16 5.71 7.57
N ASP A 103 -4.06 5.14 7.11
CA ASP A 103 -3.15 5.68 6.09
C ASP A 103 -2.70 7.13 6.36
N ALA A 104 -2.55 7.50 7.64
CA ALA A 104 -2.29 8.88 8.06
C ALA A 104 -0.86 9.12 8.56
N GLY A 105 -0.07 8.09 8.76
CA GLY A 105 1.29 8.21 9.26
C GLY A 105 2.26 8.82 8.26
N ASP A 106 3.45 9.16 8.72
CA ASP A 106 4.46 9.86 7.93
C ASP A 106 4.87 9.10 6.67
N LEU A 107 4.96 9.80 5.56
CA LEU A 107 5.43 9.27 4.27
C LEU A 107 6.92 8.94 4.32
N VAL A 108 7.27 7.86 3.63
CA VAL A 108 8.64 7.47 3.30
C VAL A 108 8.91 7.63 1.81
N GLY A 109 7.93 7.29 0.99
CA GLY A 109 7.99 7.43 -0.46
C GLY A 109 6.61 7.56 -1.08
N LYS A 110 6.53 8.24 -2.21
CA LYS A 110 5.30 8.45 -2.98
C LYS A 110 5.67 8.51 -4.46
N ARG A 111 4.91 7.83 -5.30
CA ARG A 111 5.15 7.81 -6.76
C ARG A 111 3.84 7.70 -7.51
N GLU A 112 3.66 8.60 -8.47
CA GLU A 112 2.59 8.50 -9.47
C GLU A 112 2.92 7.42 -10.50
N ILE A 113 1.90 6.89 -11.15
CA ILE A 113 2.03 5.95 -12.25
C ILE A 113 1.49 6.56 -13.53
N ASP A 114 2.15 6.23 -14.62
CA ASP A 114 1.70 6.61 -15.95
C ASP A 114 0.52 5.74 -16.37
N ILE A 115 -0.60 6.38 -16.73
CA ILE A 115 -1.81 5.71 -17.20
C ILE A 115 -2.05 6.12 -18.64
N LYS A 116 -2.09 5.13 -19.50
CA LYS A 116 -2.38 5.28 -20.93
C LYS A 116 -3.87 5.05 -21.20
N LYS A 117 -4.37 5.55 -22.32
CA LYS A 117 -5.78 5.37 -22.71
C LYS A 117 -6.16 3.92 -22.95
N GLU A 118 -5.21 3.10 -23.42
CA GLU A 118 -5.38 1.68 -23.62
C GLU A 118 -5.35 0.84 -22.33
N ASP A 119 -4.90 1.40 -21.20
CA ASP A 119 -4.87 0.69 -19.93
C ASP A 119 -6.29 0.32 -19.47
N THR A 120 -6.47 -0.92 -19.10
CA THR A 120 -7.68 -1.35 -18.41
C THR A 120 -7.62 -0.99 -16.92
N TYR A 121 -8.76 -1.07 -16.24
CA TYR A 121 -8.80 -0.91 -14.78
C TYR A 121 -7.88 -1.91 -14.05
N GLN A 122 -7.79 -3.14 -14.55
CA GLN A 122 -6.91 -4.17 -14.02
C GLN A 122 -5.44 -3.80 -14.19
N ASP A 123 -5.06 -3.21 -15.33
CA ASP A 123 -3.69 -2.73 -15.56
C ASP A 123 -3.32 -1.62 -14.58
N VAL A 124 -4.25 -0.70 -14.31
CA VAL A 124 -4.06 0.34 -13.30
C VAL A 124 -3.87 -0.27 -11.91
N CYS A 125 -4.71 -1.21 -11.51
CA CYS A 125 -4.56 -1.91 -10.23
C CYS A 125 -3.22 -2.64 -10.14
N TYR A 126 -2.80 -3.30 -11.21
CA TYR A 126 -1.50 -3.99 -11.26
C TYR A 126 -0.33 -3.00 -11.13
N LYS A 127 -0.34 -1.91 -11.92
CA LYS A 127 0.69 -0.88 -11.86
C LYS A 127 0.83 -0.27 -10.46
N THR A 128 -0.28 0.01 -9.78
CA THR A 128 -0.24 0.54 -8.40
C THR A 128 0.35 -0.47 -7.41
N LEU A 129 0.01 -1.75 -7.53
CA LEU A 129 0.56 -2.79 -6.65
C LEU A 129 2.07 -2.99 -6.86
N ILE A 130 2.54 -3.00 -8.10
CA ILE A 130 3.98 -3.09 -8.40
C ILE A 130 4.72 -1.87 -7.87
N THR A 131 4.16 -0.67 -8.04
CA THR A 131 4.75 0.56 -7.52
C THR A 131 4.79 0.56 -5.99
N ALA A 132 3.74 0.07 -5.32
CA ALA A 132 3.70 -0.08 -3.87
C ALA A 132 4.79 -1.05 -3.37
N ALA A 133 4.96 -2.19 -4.04
CA ALA A 133 6.01 -3.16 -3.71
C ALA A 133 7.42 -2.58 -3.92
N THR A 134 7.61 -1.82 -5.00
CA THR A 134 8.89 -1.14 -5.29
C THR A 134 9.23 -0.11 -4.21
N LEU A 135 8.27 0.72 -3.82
CA LEU A 135 8.46 1.70 -2.74
C LEU A 135 8.77 1.03 -1.40
N MET A 136 8.13 -0.10 -1.08
CA MET A 136 8.46 -0.87 0.11
C MET A 136 9.89 -1.41 0.06
N LYS A 137 10.31 -1.96 -1.08
CA LYS A 137 11.68 -2.43 -1.27
C LYS A 137 12.69 -1.29 -1.04
N GLU A 138 12.48 -0.13 -1.65
CA GLU A 138 13.34 1.06 -1.48
C GLU A 138 13.40 1.52 -0.02
N ALA A 139 12.26 1.51 0.68
CA ALA A 139 12.19 1.84 2.10
C ALA A 139 13.00 0.86 2.96
N LEU A 140 12.91 -0.45 2.69
CA LEU A 140 13.66 -1.47 3.42
C LEU A 140 15.16 -1.42 3.11
N GLU A 141 15.55 -1.12 1.88
CA GLU A 141 16.96 -0.88 1.53
C GLU A 141 17.51 0.34 2.27
N SER A 142 16.72 1.41 2.38
CA SER A 142 17.09 2.60 3.14
C SER A 142 17.15 2.32 4.65
N TYR A 143 16.22 1.49 5.16
CA TYR A 143 16.25 1.02 6.55
C TYR A 143 17.55 0.25 6.85
N SER A 144 17.94 -0.66 5.98
CA SER A 144 19.17 -1.45 6.17
C SER A 144 20.45 -0.60 6.23
N LYS A 145 20.42 0.59 5.61
CA LYS A 145 21.49 1.58 5.63
C LYS A 145 21.41 2.59 6.80
N GLY A 146 20.38 2.50 7.63
CA GLY A 146 20.11 3.45 8.72
C GLY A 146 19.60 4.82 8.25
N GLU A 147 19.05 4.90 7.05
CA GLU A 147 18.66 6.16 6.40
C GLU A 147 17.15 6.39 6.33
N LEU A 148 16.33 5.41 6.69
CA LEU A 148 14.87 5.47 6.56
C LEU A 148 14.27 6.73 7.23
N ASN A 149 14.75 7.09 8.42
CA ASN A 149 14.24 8.26 9.14
C ASN A 149 14.53 9.59 8.42
N LYS A 150 15.55 9.65 7.56
CA LYS A 150 15.83 10.84 6.73
C LYS A 150 14.80 11.04 5.63
N MET A 151 14.10 9.96 5.24
CA MET A 151 13.04 9.99 4.22
C MET A 151 11.69 10.37 4.81
N ARG A 152 11.53 10.30 6.13
CA ARG A 152 10.27 10.48 6.84
C ARG A 152 9.76 11.91 6.72
N ARG A 153 8.51 12.07 6.27
CA ARG A 153 7.86 13.38 6.06
C ARG A 153 6.39 13.32 6.45
N SER A 154 5.92 14.34 7.15
CA SER A 154 4.49 14.46 7.46
C SER A 154 3.65 14.57 6.18
N GLN A 155 2.51 13.88 6.14
CA GLN A 155 1.56 13.98 5.02
C GLN A 155 0.75 15.28 5.01
N GLY A 156 0.60 15.93 6.15
CA GLY A 156 -0.39 17.00 6.32
C GLY A 156 -1.83 16.47 6.39
N LYS A 157 -2.79 17.37 6.26
CA LYS A 157 -4.22 17.02 6.28
C LYS A 157 -4.64 16.41 4.94
N SER A 158 -5.46 15.36 5.00
CA SER A 158 -6.10 14.82 3.80
C SER A 158 -7.18 15.78 3.30
N PRO A 159 -7.23 16.08 1.99
CA PRO A 159 -8.31 16.87 1.39
C PRO A 159 -9.60 16.05 1.25
N ASN A 160 -9.53 14.73 1.39
CA ASN A 160 -10.63 13.80 1.21
C ASN A 160 -10.87 12.96 2.47
N PRO A 161 -12.08 12.41 2.65
CA PRO A 161 -12.33 11.43 3.70
C PRO A 161 -11.56 10.12 3.44
N VAL A 162 -11.50 9.26 4.45
CA VAL A 162 -11.00 7.88 4.27
C VAL A 162 -12.00 7.10 3.42
N PHE A 163 -11.56 6.65 2.25
CA PHE A 163 -12.40 5.90 1.33
C PHE A 163 -12.60 4.45 1.78
N ARG A 164 -13.74 3.90 1.45
CA ARG A 164 -14.06 2.49 1.66
C ARG A 164 -14.40 1.85 0.32
N TYR A 165 -14.17 0.53 0.22
CA TYR A 165 -14.61 -0.20 -0.97
C TYR A 165 -16.11 -0.01 -1.20
N ASP A 166 -16.46 0.31 -2.44
CA ASP A 166 -17.81 0.48 -2.92
C ASP A 166 -17.87 -0.08 -4.34
N SER A 167 -18.74 -1.06 -4.55
CA SER A 167 -18.87 -1.73 -5.85
C SER A 167 -19.43 -0.84 -6.95
N GLU A 168 -20.24 0.15 -6.61
CA GLU A 168 -20.79 1.10 -7.60
C GLU A 168 -19.70 2.07 -8.05
N ILE A 169 -18.89 2.56 -7.11
CA ILE A 169 -17.73 3.40 -7.45
C ILE A 169 -16.73 2.66 -8.35
N GLU A 170 -16.50 1.38 -8.07
CA GLU A 170 -15.63 0.56 -8.93
C GLU A 170 -16.21 0.41 -10.35
N LYS A 171 -17.51 0.14 -10.47
CA LYS A 171 -18.19 0.07 -11.77
C LYS A 171 -18.14 1.39 -12.53
N GLU A 172 -18.37 2.51 -11.83
CA GLU A 172 -18.28 3.85 -12.43
C GLU A 172 -16.86 4.18 -12.89
N ALA A 173 -15.83 3.84 -12.08
CA ALA A 173 -14.44 4.02 -12.45
C ALA A 173 -14.10 3.22 -13.73
N ILE A 174 -14.51 1.96 -13.81
CA ILE A 174 -14.33 1.13 -15.01
C ILE A 174 -15.02 1.76 -16.22
N GLN A 175 -16.27 2.26 -16.08
CA GLN A 175 -16.99 2.91 -17.16
C GLN A 175 -16.33 4.22 -17.58
N LYS A 176 -15.79 4.96 -16.63
CA LYS A 176 -15.07 6.22 -16.88
C LYS A 176 -13.81 5.99 -17.71
N MET A 177 -13.03 4.94 -17.40
CA MET A 177 -11.89 4.54 -18.21
C MET A 177 -12.30 4.10 -19.61
N LYS A 178 -13.29 3.20 -19.73
CA LYS A 178 -13.80 2.75 -21.06
C LYS A 178 -14.27 3.88 -21.96
N LYS A 179 -14.71 5.01 -21.39
CA LYS A 179 -15.15 6.21 -22.13
C LYS A 179 -14.04 7.26 -22.27
N GLU A 180 -12.81 6.94 -21.89
CA GLU A 180 -11.65 7.84 -21.89
C GLU A 180 -11.91 9.18 -21.16
N ARG A 181 -12.71 9.16 -20.09
CA ARG A 181 -13.09 10.36 -19.34
C ARG A 181 -12.23 10.63 -18.11
N TYR A 182 -11.30 9.76 -17.78
CA TYR A 182 -10.33 10.03 -16.72
C TYR A 182 -9.34 11.08 -17.23
N ARG A 183 -9.01 12.08 -16.39
CA ARG A 183 -8.31 13.30 -16.85
C ARG A 183 -6.78 13.22 -16.78
N HIS A 184 -6.24 12.21 -16.14
CA HIS A 184 -4.81 12.08 -15.91
C HIS A 184 -4.16 10.98 -16.76
N TYR A 185 -4.65 10.76 -17.98
CA TYR A 185 -3.92 9.97 -18.96
C TYR A 185 -2.67 10.74 -19.39
N ILE A 186 -1.55 10.03 -19.51
CA ILE A 186 -0.40 10.59 -20.21
C ILE A 186 -0.74 10.67 -21.72
N GLU A 187 -0.37 11.76 -22.35
CA GLU A 187 -0.38 11.85 -23.81
C GLU A 187 0.71 10.90 -24.32
N ASN A 188 0.37 10.08 -25.33
CA ASN A 188 1.40 9.33 -26.06
C ASN A 188 2.25 10.37 -26.79
N ASN A 189 3.36 10.76 -26.21
CA ASN A 189 4.44 11.39 -26.94
C ASN A 189 5.09 10.33 -27.82
N ASP A 190 4.42 9.92 -28.88
CA ASP A 190 5.05 9.33 -30.04
C ASP A 190 5.86 10.44 -30.73
N ALA A 191 6.97 10.78 -30.12
CA ALA A 191 8.03 11.55 -30.77
C ALA A 191 8.84 10.54 -31.56
N GLY A 192 8.78 10.65 -32.89
CA GLY A 192 9.37 9.88 -33.94
C GLY A 192 10.86 9.56 -33.85
#